data_cf8ec9ec8bdc76114becc2e0f20fd870
#
_entry.id   cf8ec9ec8bdc76114becc2e0f20fd870
#
_cell.length_a   1.000
_cell.length_b   1.000
_cell.length_c   1.000
_cell.angle_alpha   90.00
_cell.angle_beta   90.00
_cell.angle_gamma   90.00
#
_symmetry.space_group_name_H-M   'P 1'
#
loop_
_entity.id
_entity.type
_entity.pdbx_description
1 polymer ?
#
loop_
_entity_poly.entity_id
_entity_poly.type
_entity_poly.pdbx_seq_one_letter_code
_entity_poly.pdbx_strand_id
1 'polypeptide(L)'
;MQLIPLGDCAVLVVLKAKTSTLVLEAVTALVRSLRAAPMAGVTDIVPAFTTVTVHYDPADVAAGPGTGTAWERVTAWIKTIPVAPVSRRAKAVREVVVPVCYGGEQGPDLAAVAAHAKISEAEVIRVHCKAIYHVAAVGFSPGFPYLVGLAPRLAMPRRATPRVQVPAGSVGIGGAHTGVYPTASPGGWSIIGRTPLRLFRPENEADPTLLKTGDSVKFVPVTEKQAAQLQEKPVALITPKVPKESAVFEVIKPGALTTVQDLGRLGHQHLGIPVGGAMDRLAARVANALLGNDENAPLLEAMASGPELRFLRDTWISVTGAEVAGVAGWRPWHVMAGQVVSLAVLQRGACAYLAVAGGLDIARVSGGTGTLLRAGIGGWNGRALQAGDRLAAHPGSLTTSGNWSASAEFRAVPSGGEVTVRFVKGPQWTWFTATSRRALLAQSFKITARSDRMGLRLEGPALTLEHTTELTSEGVGFGTIQVPPDGQPIVLMADRQTIGGYPKIGHVIAVDLPRLAQAGAGAVVHFQEVSIGEAQDLYLKQEHSLALFGTGVRAKLRTP
;
A
#
# COMPACT_ATOMS: atom_id res chain seq x y z
N MET A 1 16.39 10.10 -19.81
CA MET A 1 15.53 10.08 -18.62
C MET A 1 14.27 10.88 -18.94
N GLN A 2 13.10 10.31 -18.67
CA GLN A 2 11.80 10.98 -18.83
C GLN A 2 11.13 11.05 -17.45
N LEU A 3 10.53 12.18 -17.09
CA LEU A 3 9.81 12.40 -15.85
C LEU A 3 8.32 12.50 -16.19
N ILE A 4 7.51 11.67 -15.52
CA ILE A 4 6.08 11.56 -15.79
C ILE A 4 5.34 11.65 -14.45
N PRO A 5 4.25 12.42 -14.34
CA PRO A 5 3.45 12.46 -13.13
C PRO A 5 2.80 11.09 -12.86
N LEU A 6 2.83 10.68 -11.60
CA LEU A 6 2.12 9.52 -11.08
C LEU A 6 1.08 10.01 -10.06
N GLY A 7 0.06 10.70 -10.55
CA GLY A 7 -0.86 11.51 -9.74
C GLY A 7 -0.21 12.81 -9.26
N ASP A 8 -0.76 13.37 -8.21
CA ASP A 8 -0.34 14.63 -7.59
C ASP A 8 0.75 14.47 -6.51
N CYS A 9 1.06 13.22 -6.10
CA CYS A 9 1.96 12.90 -4.99
C CYS A 9 3.17 12.02 -5.39
N ALA A 10 3.45 11.83 -6.69
CA ALA A 10 4.63 11.06 -7.10
C ALA A 10 5.11 11.41 -8.53
N VAL A 11 6.41 11.15 -8.77
CA VAL A 11 7.07 11.25 -10.08
C VAL A 11 7.57 9.87 -10.49
N LEU A 12 7.21 9.43 -11.70
CA LEU A 12 7.81 8.26 -12.34
C LEU A 12 9.00 8.72 -13.20
N VAL A 13 10.19 8.28 -12.84
CA VAL A 13 11.43 8.48 -13.60
C VAL A 13 11.64 7.26 -14.49
N VAL A 14 11.55 7.43 -15.80
CA VAL A 14 11.72 6.36 -16.79
C VAL A 14 13.09 6.45 -17.43
N LEU A 15 13.88 5.40 -17.33
CA LEU A 15 15.13 5.21 -18.04
C LEU A 15 14.80 4.51 -19.37
N LYS A 16 14.87 5.23 -20.50
CA LYS A 16 14.51 4.71 -21.83
C LYS A 16 15.50 3.63 -22.31
N ALA A 17 15.38 2.42 -21.76
CA ALA A 17 16.19 1.27 -22.15
C ALA A 17 15.45 -0.04 -21.85
N LYS A 18 15.80 -1.11 -22.56
CA LYS A 18 15.33 -2.47 -22.23
C LYS A 18 16.00 -2.93 -20.93
N THR A 19 15.29 -3.73 -20.13
CA THR A 19 15.83 -4.31 -18.90
C THR A 19 17.10 -5.08 -19.19
N SER A 20 18.20 -4.66 -18.58
CA SER A 20 19.53 -5.28 -18.66
C SER A 20 20.29 -5.00 -17.38
N THR A 21 21.38 -5.69 -17.12
CA THR A 21 22.22 -5.47 -15.94
C THR A 21 22.69 -4.02 -15.85
N LEU A 22 23.10 -3.42 -16.97
CA LEU A 22 23.52 -2.02 -17.03
C LEU A 22 22.41 -1.04 -16.62
N VAL A 23 21.17 -1.32 -17.02
CA VAL A 23 20.02 -0.47 -16.63
C VAL A 23 19.69 -0.63 -15.16
N LEU A 24 19.77 -1.85 -14.61
CA LEU A 24 19.59 -2.07 -13.18
C LEU A 24 20.67 -1.37 -12.34
N GLU A 25 21.91 -1.37 -12.80
CA GLU A 25 22.99 -0.62 -12.20
C GLU A 25 22.74 0.89 -12.26
N ALA A 26 22.25 1.41 -13.39
CA ALA A 26 21.88 2.82 -13.54
C ALA A 26 20.71 3.21 -12.61
N VAL A 27 19.68 2.35 -12.50
CA VAL A 27 18.57 2.53 -11.54
C VAL A 27 19.10 2.58 -10.11
N THR A 28 19.96 1.62 -9.74
CA THR A 28 20.55 1.56 -8.39
C THR A 28 21.43 2.78 -8.11
N ALA A 29 22.20 3.24 -9.09
CA ALA A 29 23.03 4.45 -8.97
C ALA A 29 22.16 5.70 -8.79
N LEU A 30 21.10 5.86 -9.57
CA LEU A 30 20.13 6.96 -9.44
C LEU A 30 19.50 6.98 -8.05
N VAL A 31 18.98 5.84 -7.57
CA VAL A 31 18.39 5.72 -6.23
C VAL A 31 19.38 6.12 -5.14
N ARG A 32 20.64 5.67 -5.27
CA ARG A 32 21.70 6.04 -4.32
C ARG A 32 21.98 7.53 -4.31
N SER A 33 22.06 8.14 -5.50
CA SER A 33 22.29 9.60 -5.62
C SER A 33 21.12 10.42 -5.08
N LEU A 34 19.88 10.02 -5.36
CA LEU A 34 18.68 10.67 -4.83
C LEU A 34 18.62 10.59 -3.29
N ARG A 35 18.97 9.42 -2.72
CA ARG A 35 19.01 9.24 -1.25
C ARG A 35 20.18 9.98 -0.58
N ALA A 36 21.26 10.21 -1.30
CA ALA A 36 22.42 10.95 -0.79
C ALA A 36 22.20 12.47 -0.76
N ALA A 37 21.24 12.99 -1.53
CA ALA A 37 20.86 14.39 -1.59
C ALA A 37 19.35 14.55 -1.28
N PRO A 38 18.90 14.28 -0.05
CA PRO A 38 17.49 14.21 0.29
C PRO A 38 16.80 15.57 0.09
N MET A 39 15.56 15.52 -0.39
CA MET A 39 14.67 16.67 -0.51
C MET A 39 13.55 16.56 0.53
N ALA A 40 13.28 17.65 1.25
CA ALA A 40 12.16 17.72 2.20
C ALA A 40 10.83 17.42 1.48
N GLY A 41 9.97 16.65 2.13
CA GLY A 41 8.70 16.21 1.56
C GLY A 41 8.79 14.94 0.70
N VAL A 42 9.97 14.46 0.31
CA VAL A 42 10.11 13.15 -0.34
C VAL A 42 9.91 12.06 0.70
N THR A 43 8.92 11.18 0.47
CA THR A 43 8.50 10.15 1.42
C THR A 43 9.07 8.78 1.11
N ASP A 44 9.33 8.45 -0.17
CA ASP A 44 10.02 7.21 -0.56
C ASP A 44 10.57 7.28 -1.99
N ILE A 45 11.56 6.43 -2.28
CA ILE A 45 12.19 6.26 -3.60
C ILE A 45 12.18 4.78 -3.94
N VAL A 46 11.31 4.38 -4.87
CA VAL A 46 10.99 2.98 -5.20
C VAL A 46 11.57 2.60 -6.56
N PRO A 47 12.66 1.81 -6.61
CA PRO A 47 13.19 1.28 -7.86
C PRO A 47 12.34 0.12 -8.39
N ALA A 48 12.16 0.06 -9.71
CA ALA A 48 11.50 -1.05 -10.36
C ALA A 48 11.99 -1.22 -11.79
N PHE A 49 12.78 -2.26 -12.06
CA PHE A 49 13.33 -2.62 -13.38
C PHE A 49 14.04 -1.45 -14.09
N THR A 50 13.31 -0.68 -14.89
CA THR A 50 13.83 0.43 -15.68
C THR A 50 13.35 1.80 -15.21
N THR A 51 12.68 1.83 -14.05
CA THR A 51 12.05 3.04 -13.49
C THR A 51 12.45 3.28 -12.04
N VAL A 52 12.32 4.53 -11.62
CA VAL A 52 12.37 4.93 -10.21
C VAL A 52 11.14 5.78 -9.93
N THR A 53 10.35 5.42 -8.93
CA THR A 53 9.24 6.25 -8.49
C THR A 53 9.64 7.03 -7.25
N VAL A 54 9.50 8.35 -7.31
CA VAL A 54 9.74 9.26 -6.17
C VAL A 54 8.39 9.69 -5.64
N HIS A 55 8.04 9.23 -4.44
CA HIS A 55 6.82 9.63 -3.72
C HIS A 55 7.12 10.86 -2.87
N TYR A 56 6.19 11.79 -2.80
CA TYR A 56 6.33 13.02 -2.02
C TYR A 56 4.99 13.51 -1.48
N ASP A 57 5.05 14.29 -0.42
CA ASP A 57 3.93 15.07 0.09
C ASP A 57 3.98 16.49 -0.54
N PRO A 58 2.94 16.91 -1.29
CA PRO A 58 2.92 18.23 -1.92
C PRO A 58 2.98 19.38 -0.94
N ALA A 59 2.41 19.26 0.27
CA ALA A 59 2.43 20.32 1.28
C ALA A 59 3.83 20.50 1.89
N ASP A 60 4.49 19.40 2.24
CA ASP A 60 5.85 19.44 2.77
C ASP A 60 6.85 19.98 1.73
N VAL A 61 6.69 19.57 0.46
CA VAL A 61 7.49 20.12 -0.63
C VAL A 61 7.21 21.63 -0.80
N ALA A 62 5.96 22.06 -0.74
CA ALA A 62 5.59 23.47 -0.87
C ALA A 62 6.08 24.32 0.31
N ALA A 63 6.15 23.77 1.52
CA ALA A 63 6.66 24.46 2.71
C ALA A 63 8.18 24.74 2.66
N GLY A 64 8.93 23.96 1.85
CA GLY A 64 10.37 24.16 1.67
C GLY A 64 10.71 25.39 0.80
N PRO A 65 11.99 25.69 0.57
CA PRO A 65 12.44 26.83 -0.25
C PRO A 65 12.19 26.59 -1.74
N GLY A 66 11.85 27.64 -2.50
CA GLY A 66 11.66 27.62 -3.96
C GLY A 66 10.28 28.10 -4.39
N THR A 67 10.10 28.28 -5.69
CA THR A 67 8.85 28.70 -6.34
C THR A 67 8.31 27.60 -7.27
N GLY A 68 7.04 27.68 -7.66
CA GLY A 68 6.37 26.71 -8.52
C GLY A 68 5.67 25.60 -7.75
N THR A 69 4.98 24.74 -8.49
CA THR A 69 4.24 23.59 -7.95
C THR A 69 5.18 22.56 -7.34
N ALA A 70 4.68 21.71 -6.44
CA ALA A 70 5.48 20.63 -5.86
C ALA A 70 6.05 19.70 -6.95
N TRP A 71 5.27 19.45 -8.01
CA TRP A 71 5.72 18.70 -9.18
C TRP A 71 6.96 19.34 -9.87
N GLU A 72 6.90 20.64 -10.14
CA GLU A 72 8.01 21.37 -10.78
C GLU A 72 9.27 21.32 -9.92
N ARG A 73 9.12 21.50 -8.62
CA ARG A 73 10.23 21.51 -7.66
C ARG A 73 10.88 20.13 -7.51
N VAL A 74 10.09 19.05 -7.36
CA VAL A 74 10.61 17.68 -7.29
C VAL A 74 11.27 17.28 -8.60
N THR A 75 10.69 17.64 -9.75
CA THR A 75 11.29 17.33 -11.06
C THR A 75 12.56 18.14 -11.32
N ALA A 76 12.64 19.39 -10.88
CA ALA A 76 13.85 20.20 -10.94
C ALA A 76 14.95 19.58 -10.06
N TRP A 77 14.63 19.21 -8.81
CA TRP A 77 15.57 18.51 -7.93
C TRP A 77 16.09 17.21 -8.56
N ILE A 78 15.22 16.33 -9.10
CA ILE A 78 15.65 15.10 -9.79
C ILE A 78 16.63 15.40 -10.92
N LYS A 79 16.40 16.46 -11.70
CA LYS A 79 17.28 16.87 -12.83
C LYS A 79 18.65 17.37 -12.36
N THR A 80 18.77 17.92 -11.18
CA THR A 80 20.06 18.40 -10.62
C THR A 80 20.92 17.26 -10.05
N ILE A 81 20.31 16.10 -9.78
CA ILE A 81 21.04 14.97 -9.17
C ILE A 81 22.00 14.36 -10.21
N PRO A 82 23.31 14.36 -9.95
CA PRO A 82 24.25 13.70 -10.83
C PRO A 82 24.03 12.19 -10.75
N VAL A 83 23.69 11.57 -11.86
CA VAL A 83 23.74 10.11 -11.96
C VAL A 83 25.20 9.73 -12.02
N ALA A 84 25.74 9.25 -10.91
CA ALA A 84 27.13 8.80 -10.86
C ALA A 84 27.35 7.75 -11.96
N PRO A 85 28.40 7.88 -12.78
CA PRO A 85 28.72 6.86 -13.77
C PRO A 85 28.87 5.52 -13.05
N VAL A 86 28.37 4.46 -13.68
CA VAL A 86 28.55 3.09 -13.17
C VAL A 86 30.06 2.83 -13.10
N SER A 87 30.60 2.98 -11.90
CA SER A 87 32.04 2.80 -11.68
C SER A 87 32.37 1.31 -11.78
N ARG A 88 33.33 0.95 -12.62
CA ARG A 88 33.90 -0.42 -12.64
C ARG A 88 34.51 -0.85 -11.28
N ARG A 89 34.66 0.08 -10.32
CA ARG A 89 35.07 -0.13 -8.93
C ARG A 89 33.91 0.02 -7.94
N ALA A 90 32.64 -0.18 -8.38
CA ALA A 90 31.51 -0.16 -7.46
C ALA A 90 31.74 -1.15 -6.29
N LYS A 91 31.33 -0.78 -5.07
CA LYS A 91 31.30 -1.69 -3.92
C LYS A 91 30.76 -3.04 -4.38
N ALA A 92 31.41 -4.13 -3.95
CA ALA A 92 30.98 -5.49 -4.26
C ALA A 92 29.46 -5.59 -4.03
N VAL A 93 28.74 -6.00 -5.08
CA VAL A 93 27.30 -6.25 -5.00
C VAL A 93 27.11 -7.32 -3.93
N ARG A 94 26.18 -7.09 -3.00
CA ARG A 94 25.85 -8.09 -1.97
C ARG A 94 25.33 -9.34 -2.65
N GLU A 95 26.02 -10.46 -2.49
CA GLU A 95 25.57 -11.77 -2.95
C GLU A 95 24.82 -12.48 -1.83
N VAL A 96 23.62 -12.97 -2.13
CA VAL A 96 22.79 -13.75 -1.20
C VAL A 96 22.58 -15.13 -1.76
N VAL A 97 23.00 -16.15 -1.01
CA VAL A 97 22.79 -17.55 -1.36
C VAL A 97 21.45 -18.00 -0.79
N VAL A 98 20.59 -18.52 -1.67
CA VAL A 98 19.25 -19.00 -1.32
C VAL A 98 19.16 -20.51 -1.52
N PRO A 99 19.15 -21.32 -0.45
CA PRO A 99 18.93 -22.77 -0.53
C PRO A 99 17.51 -23.07 -0.97
N VAL A 100 17.33 -24.03 -1.89
CA VAL A 100 16.02 -24.39 -2.45
C VAL A 100 15.88 -25.92 -2.51
N CYS A 101 14.80 -26.43 -1.95
CA CYS A 101 14.34 -27.79 -2.16
C CYS A 101 13.46 -27.81 -3.41
N TYR A 102 13.91 -28.50 -4.47
CA TYR A 102 13.24 -28.53 -5.78
C TYR A 102 12.35 -29.75 -5.94
N GLY A 103 11.27 -29.60 -6.72
CA GLY A 103 10.38 -30.69 -7.11
C GLY A 103 9.48 -31.21 -6.00
N GLY A 104 8.86 -32.37 -6.25
CA GLY A 104 7.93 -32.98 -5.32
C GLY A 104 6.83 -32.02 -4.86
N GLU A 105 6.47 -32.08 -3.59
CA GLU A 105 5.47 -31.18 -2.98
C GLU A 105 5.97 -29.72 -2.92
N GLN A 106 7.29 -29.52 -2.87
CA GLN A 106 7.90 -28.18 -2.77
C GLN A 106 7.92 -27.45 -4.13
N GLY A 107 7.91 -28.21 -5.25
CA GLY A 107 7.96 -27.67 -6.61
C GLY A 107 6.99 -28.38 -7.56
N PRO A 108 5.67 -28.29 -7.34
CA PRO A 108 4.65 -29.06 -8.07
C PRO A 108 4.59 -28.78 -9.57
N ASP A 109 5.21 -27.70 -10.06
CA ASP A 109 5.23 -27.36 -11.48
C ASP A 109 6.57 -27.66 -12.16
N LEU A 110 7.54 -28.26 -11.45
CA LEU A 110 8.89 -28.50 -12.01
C LEU A 110 8.81 -29.37 -13.28
N ALA A 111 8.01 -30.45 -13.26
CA ALA A 111 7.77 -31.29 -14.43
C ALA A 111 7.17 -30.52 -15.61
N ALA A 112 6.23 -29.61 -15.35
CA ALA A 112 5.62 -28.79 -16.41
C ALA A 112 6.64 -27.81 -17.03
N VAL A 113 7.54 -27.22 -16.21
CA VAL A 113 8.62 -26.37 -16.70
C VAL A 113 9.63 -27.21 -17.52
N ALA A 114 9.98 -28.40 -17.08
CA ALA A 114 10.86 -29.32 -17.80
C ALA A 114 10.28 -29.71 -19.18
N ALA A 115 9.00 -30.07 -19.23
CA ALA A 115 8.29 -30.38 -20.48
C ALA A 115 8.25 -29.16 -21.42
N HIS A 116 7.92 -27.97 -20.93
CA HIS A 116 7.92 -26.73 -21.70
C HIS A 116 9.30 -26.40 -22.28
N ALA A 117 10.34 -26.53 -21.48
CA ALA A 117 11.74 -26.28 -21.86
C ALA A 117 12.34 -27.43 -22.69
N LYS A 118 11.65 -28.57 -22.86
CA LYS A 118 12.12 -29.80 -23.53
C LYS A 118 13.44 -30.32 -22.96
N ILE A 119 13.58 -30.35 -21.65
CA ILE A 119 14.73 -30.86 -20.90
C ILE A 119 14.26 -31.64 -19.67
N SER A 120 15.16 -32.37 -19.01
CA SER A 120 14.82 -33.08 -17.77
C SER A 120 14.64 -32.13 -16.58
N GLU A 121 13.93 -32.55 -15.54
CA GLU A 121 13.81 -31.79 -14.28
C GLU A 121 15.18 -31.51 -13.66
N ALA A 122 16.09 -32.48 -13.67
CA ALA A 122 17.47 -32.30 -13.19
C ALA A 122 18.20 -31.20 -13.96
N GLU A 123 17.98 -31.11 -15.28
CA GLU A 123 18.56 -30.07 -16.11
C GLU A 123 17.92 -28.69 -15.84
N VAL A 124 16.59 -28.62 -15.57
CA VAL A 124 15.96 -27.37 -15.11
C VAL A 124 16.62 -26.86 -13.84
N ILE A 125 16.80 -27.73 -12.84
CA ILE A 125 17.46 -27.38 -11.57
C ILE A 125 18.88 -26.90 -11.83
N ARG A 126 19.66 -27.65 -12.64
CA ARG A 126 21.05 -27.30 -12.96
C ARG A 126 21.14 -25.91 -13.61
N VAL A 127 20.27 -25.63 -14.57
CA VAL A 127 20.24 -24.35 -15.29
C VAL A 127 19.82 -23.22 -14.36
N HIS A 128 18.78 -23.43 -13.54
CA HIS A 128 18.30 -22.44 -12.58
C HIS A 128 19.37 -22.12 -11.52
N CYS A 129 20.12 -23.10 -11.02
CA CYS A 129 21.17 -22.91 -10.02
C CYS A 129 22.48 -22.37 -10.59
N LYS A 130 22.75 -22.55 -11.91
CA LYS A 130 23.98 -22.04 -12.54
C LYS A 130 23.95 -20.52 -12.74
N ALA A 131 22.78 -19.94 -12.90
CA ALA A 131 22.63 -18.51 -13.15
C ALA A 131 22.88 -17.68 -11.89
N ILE A 132 23.43 -16.49 -12.08
CA ILE A 132 23.44 -15.42 -11.07
C ILE A 132 22.29 -14.49 -11.43
N TYR A 133 21.43 -14.26 -10.47
CA TYR A 133 20.26 -13.40 -10.63
C TYR A 133 20.51 -12.04 -9.99
N HIS A 134 19.80 -11.03 -10.47
CA HIS A 134 19.80 -9.69 -9.88
C HIS A 134 18.39 -9.30 -9.46
N VAL A 135 18.26 -8.73 -8.26
CA VAL A 135 16.98 -8.20 -7.77
C VAL A 135 16.69 -6.90 -8.50
N ALA A 136 15.78 -6.96 -9.47
CA ALA A 136 15.38 -5.81 -10.29
C ALA A 136 14.34 -4.91 -9.59
N ALA A 137 13.53 -5.49 -8.72
CA ALA A 137 12.53 -4.80 -7.92
C ALA A 137 12.13 -5.65 -6.71
N VAL A 138 11.65 -4.98 -5.66
CA VAL A 138 10.98 -5.63 -4.54
C VAL A 138 9.57 -5.04 -4.43
N GLY A 139 8.52 -5.89 -4.48
CA GLY A 139 7.14 -5.41 -4.51
C GLY A 139 6.13 -6.54 -4.66
N PHE A 140 4.89 -6.25 -5.02
CA PHE A 140 3.77 -7.19 -5.01
C PHE A 140 3.32 -7.57 -3.59
N SER A 141 4.25 -8.01 -2.75
CA SER A 141 4.07 -8.23 -1.31
C SER A 141 5.38 -7.89 -0.59
N PRO A 142 5.35 -7.65 0.75
CA PRO A 142 6.55 -7.32 1.51
C PRO A 142 7.68 -8.31 1.30
N GLY A 143 8.81 -7.84 0.76
CA GLY A 143 10.00 -8.65 0.51
C GLY A 143 9.95 -9.55 -0.73
N PHE A 144 8.94 -9.46 -1.61
CA PHE A 144 8.88 -10.25 -2.85
C PHE A 144 9.92 -9.73 -3.87
N PRO A 145 10.96 -10.50 -4.21
CA PRO A 145 11.96 -10.10 -5.18
C PRO A 145 11.56 -10.52 -6.59
N TYR A 146 11.62 -9.58 -7.52
CA TYR A 146 11.61 -9.87 -8.95
C TYR A 146 13.05 -10.03 -9.40
N LEU A 147 13.41 -11.25 -9.83
CA LEU A 147 14.76 -11.62 -10.22
C LEU A 147 14.89 -11.70 -11.73
N VAL A 148 15.85 -10.99 -12.29
CA VAL A 148 16.27 -11.07 -13.70
C VAL A 148 17.52 -11.91 -13.84
N GLY A 149 17.78 -12.45 -15.05
CA GLY A 149 18.88 -13.35 -15.31
C GLY A 149 18.45 -14.80 -15.54
N LEU A 150 17.12 -15.05 -15.60
CA LEU A 150 16.60 -16.38 -15.94
C LEU A 150 17.01 -16.76 -17.37
N ALA A 151 17.53 -17.96 -17.53
CA ALA A 151 17.87 -18.50 -18.86
C ALA A 151 16.60 -18.52 -19.74
N PRO A 152 16.63 -17.96 -20.98
CA PRO A 152 15.44 -17.83 -21.83
C PRO A 152 14.67 -19.14 -22.04
N ARG A 153 15.35 -20.28 -22.08
CA ARG A 153 14.72 -21.60 -22.23
C ARG A 153 13.84 -22.03 -21.03
N LEU A 154 14.01 -21.40 -19.85
CA LEU A 154 13.16 -21.62 -18.67
C LEU A 154 12.02 -20.62 -18.56
N ALA A 155 11.95 -19.64 -19.45
CA ALA A 155 10.84 -18.66 -19.46
C ALA A 155 9.51 -19.40 -19.65
N MET A 156 8.57 -19.15 -18.75
CA MET A 156 7.29 -19.84 -18.67
C MET A 156 6.14 -18.84 -18.59
N PRO A 157 5.09 -18.93 -19.42
CA PRO A 157 3.94 -18.05 -19.29
C PRO A 157 3.31 -18.19 -17.91
N ARG A 158 2.68 -17.12 -17.44
CA ARG A 158 1.88 -17.19 -16.21
C ARG A 158 0.73 -18.17 -16.39
N ARG A 159 0.33 -18.82 -15.33
CA ARG A 159 -0.84 -19.73 -15.33
C ARG A 159 -2.10 -18.95 -15.70
N ALA A 160 -2.94 -19.52 -16.56
CA ALA A 160 -4.22 -18.93 -16.94
C ALA A 160 -5.13 -18.72 -15.72
N THR A 161 -5.12 -19.68 -14.78
CA THR A 161 -5.81 -19.55 -13.50
C THR A 161 -4.78 -19.51 -12.37
N PRO A 162 -4.60 -18.34 -11.70
CA PRO A 162 -3.74 -18.23 -10.54
C PRO A 162 -4.18 -19.17 -9.40
N ARG A 163 -3.24 -19.66 -8.62
CA ARG A 163 -3.54 -20.37 -7.38
C ARG A 163 -4.10 -19.39 -6.36
N VAL A 164 -5.10 -19.83 -5.60
CA VAL A 164 -5.67 -19.06 -4.49
C VAL A 164 -4.62 -18.85 -3.41
N GLN A 165 -3.75 -19.84 -3.19
CA GLN A 165 -2.69 -19.79 -2.18
C GLN A 165 -1.43 -20.48 -2.69
N VAL A 166 -0.34 -19.74 -2.71
CA VAL A 166 1.04 -20.21 -2.91
C VAL A 166 1.73 -20.12 -1.55
N PRO A 167 2.34 -21.21 -1.03
CA PRO A 167 3.00 -21.19 0.28
C PRO A 167 4.18 -20.19 0.35
N ALA A 168 4.48 -19.69 1.54
CA ALA A 168 5.67 -18.89 1.78
C ALA A 168 6.95 -19.68 1.47
N GLY A 169 7.98 -19.01 0.94
CA GLY A 169 9.23 -19.60 0.50
C GLY A 169 9.18 -20.23 -0.90
N SER A 170 8.00 -20.32 -1.54
CA SER A 170 7.89 -20.91 -2.90
C SER A 170 8.72 -20.13 -3.91
N VAL A 171 9.57 -20.84 -4.65
CA VAL A 171 10.37 -20.32 -5.77
C VAL A 171 9.60 -20.58 -7.07
N GLY A 172 9.34 -19.51 -7.81
CA GLY A 172 8.50 -19.60 -9.01
C GLY A 172 9.12 -18.95 -10.24
N ILE A 173 8.65 -19.38 -11.42
CA ILE A 173 8.96 -18.79 -12.73
C ILE A 173 7.68 -18.19 -13.30
N GLY A 174 7.76 -16.93 -13.76
CA GLY A 174 6.66 -16.24 -14.42
C GLY A 174 7.17 -15.29 -15.50
N GLY A 175 6.82 -15.52 -16.77
CA GLY A 175 7.44 -14.84 -17.90
C GLY A 175 8.93 -15.12 -17.96
N ALA A 176 9.73 -14.09 -18.18
CA ALA A 176 11.20 -14.14 -18.22
C ALA A 176 11.85 -13.96 -16.83
N HIS A 177 11.10 -14.09 -15.74
CA HIS A 177 11.56 -13.81 -14.39
C HIS A 177 11.42 -15.02 -13.47
N THR A 178 12.26 -15.08 -12.44
CA THR A 178 12.07 -15.95 -11.28
C THR A 178 11.91 -15.07 -10.02
N GLY A 179 11.42 -15.65 -8.94
CA GLY A 179 11.23 -14.94 -7.68
C GLY A 179 10.84 -15.89 -6.56
N VAL A 180 10.72 -15.34 -5.35
CA VAL A 180 10.39 -16.12 -4.16
C VAL A 180 9.23 -15.45 -3.41
N TYR A 181 8.20 -16.21 -3.11
CA TYR A 181 7.03 -15.73 -2.34
C TYR A 181 7.38 -15.58 -0.86
N PRO A 182 7.43 -14.36 -0.30
CA PRO A 182 7.82 -14.17 1.10
C PRO A 182 6.78 -14.63 2.10
N THR A 183 5.51 -14.52 1.71
CA THR A 183 4.35 -14.90 2.52
C THR A 183 3.39 -15.73 1.68
N ALA A 184 2.52 -16.50 2.33
CA ALA A 184 1.44 -17.19 1.62
C ALA A 184 0.51 -16.18 0.96
N SER A 185 0.32 -16.31 -0.36
CA SER A 185 -0.47 -15.36 -1.15
C SER A 185 -1.00 -15.99 -2.44
N PRO A 186 -2.02 -15.41 -3.08
CA PRO A 186 -2.39 -15.83 -4.44
C PRO A 186 -1.24 -15.62 -5.42
N GLY A 187 -1.10 -16.52 -6.42
CA GLY A 187 -0.04 -16.39 -7.41
C GLY A 187 -0.23 -17.22 -8.66
N GLY A 188 0.18 -16.66 -9.81
CA GLY A 188 0.07 -17.30 -11.13
C GLY A 188 1.40 -17.78 -11.71
N TRP A 189 2.48 -17.86 -10.90
CA TRP A 189 3.78 -18.36 -11.36
C TRP A 189 3.87 -19.88 -11.20
N SER A 190 4.69 -20.51 -12.04
CA SER A 190 4.98 -21.95 -11.96
C SER A 190 5.98 -22.21 -10.84
N ILE A 191 5.56 -22.96 -9.83
CA ILE A 191 6.35 -23.23 -8.62
C ILE A 191 7.28 -24.41 -8.86
N ILE A 192 8.60 -24.20 -8.78
CA ILE A 192 9.64 -25.18 -9.06
C ILE A 192 10.36 -25.71 -7.81
N GLY A 193 10.21 -25.02 -6.67
CA GLY A 193 10.85 -25.39 -5.41
C GLY A 193 10.43 -24.47 -4.27
N ARG A 194 11.04 -24.69 -3.11
CA ARG A 194 10.79 -23.90 -1.90
C ARG A 194 12.07 -23.68 -1.10
N THR A 195 12.29 -22.44 -0.64
CA THR A 195 13.37 -22.12 0.28
C THR A 195 12.89 -22.20 1.74
N PRO A 196 13.74 -22.68 2.68
CA PRO A 196 13.48 -22.63 4.10
C PRO A 196 13.68 -21.24 4.71
N LEU A 197 14.28 -20.30 3.98
CA LEU A 197 14.56 -18.96 4.49
C LEU A 197 13.31 -18.09 4.52
N ARG A 198 13.23 -17.23 5.51
CA ARG A 198 12.22 -16.18 5.59
C ARG A 198 12.70 -14.94 4.82
N LEU A 199 11.95 -14.53 3.80
CA LEU A 199 12.27 -13.34 3.02
C LEU A 199 11.77 -12.05 3.67
N PHE A 200 10.72 -12.14 4.47
CA PHE A 200 10.14 -11.02 5.21
C PHE A 200 10.18 -11.31 6.71
N ARG A 201 10.82 -10.40 7.46
CA ARG A 201 11.10 -10.47 8.90
C ARG A 201 10.68 -9.16 9.57
N PRO A 202 9.38 -8.92 9.73
CA PRO A 202 8.87 -7.64 10.26
C PRO A 202 9.33 -7.35 11.69
N GLU A 203 9.78 -8.35 12.45
CA GLU A 203 10.40 -8.20 13.76
C GLU A 203 11.79 -7.55 13.73
N ASN A 204 12.44 -7.53 12.57
CA ASN A 204 13.71 -6.82 12.38
C ASN A 204 13.44 -5.47 11.67
N GLU A 205 13.11 -4.45 12.44
CA GLU A 205 12.76 -3.13 11.89
C GLU A 205 13.88 -2.50 11.04
N ALA A 206 15.14 -2.76 11.38
CA ALA A 206 16.29 -2.20 10.65
C ALA A 206 16.48 -2.87 9.28
N ASP A 207 16.12 -4.15 9.14
CA ASP A 207 16.31 -4.95 7.93
C ASP A 207 15.18 -5.99 7.75
N PRO A 208 13.94 -5.54 7.45
CA PRO A 208 12.77 -6.42 7.45
C PRO A 208 12.71 -7.36 6.24
N THR A 209 13.58 -7.19 5.22
CA THR A 209 13.58 -8.01 4.00
C THR A 209 14.95 -8.62 3.72
N LEU A 210 14.98 -9.94 3.48
CA LEU A 210 16.22 -10.66 3.17
C LEU A 210 16.90 -10.12 1.91
N LEU A 211 16.12 -9.78 0.88
CA LEU A 211 16.61 -9.32 -0.42
C LEU A 211 16.20 -7.86 -0.66
N LYS A 212 17.10 -7.11 -1.29
CA LYS A 212 16.90 -5.70 -1.66
C LYS A 212 17.22 -5.48 -3.13
N THR A 213 16.62 -4.49 -3.74
CA THR A 213 16.93 -4.12 -5.14
C THR A 213 18.43 -3.84 -5.28
N GLY A 214 19.03 -4.46 -6.30
CA GLY A 214 20.46 -4.39 -6.58
C GLY A 214 21.30 -5.54 -6.00
N ASP A 215 20.73 -6.41 -5.15
CA ASP A 215 21.43 -7.61 -4.69
C ASP A 215 21.60 -8.62 -5.84
N SER A 216 22.68 -9.43 -5.75
CA SER A 216 22.86 -10.67 -6.51
C SER A 216 22.31 -11.85 -5.72
N VAL A 217 21.68 -12.78 -6.42
CA VAL A 217 21.09 -13.99 -5.82
C VAL A 217 21.63 -15.23 -6.53
N LYS A 218 22.05 -16.22 -5.75
CA LYS A 218 22.45 -17.54 -6.22
C LYS A 218 21.60 -18.60 -5.55
N PHE A 219 20.90 -19.40 -6.34
CA PHE A 219 20.16 -20.55 -5.83
C PHE A 219 21.07 -21.76 -5.69
N VAL A 220 20.91 -22.49 -4.58
CA VAL A 220 21.66 -23.72 -4.30
C VAL A 220 20.66 -24.84 -3.97
N PRO A 221 20.73 -25.99 -4.65
CA PRO A 221 19.83 -27.10 -4.37
C PRO A 221 20.17 -27.74 -3.03
N VAL A 222 19.15 -28.02 -2.24
CA VAL A 222 19.26 -28.74 -0.95
C VAL A 222 18.22 -29.87 -0.89
N THR A 223 18.54 -30.89 -0.10
CA THR A 223 17.59 -31.97 0.20
C THR A 223 16.54 -31.50 1.22
N GLU A 224 15.43 -32.24 1.33
CA GLU A 224 14.40 -31.95 2.34
C GLU A 224 14.97 -31.95 3.77
N LYS A 225 15.87 -32.89 4.07
CA LYS A 225 16.55 -32.97 5.38
C LYS A 225 17.38 -31.71 5.67
N GLN A 226 18.14 -31.23 4.68
CA GLN A 226 18.93 -30.00 4.80
C GLN A 226 18.01 -28.78 4.90
N ALA A 227 16.93 -28.71 4.12
CA ALA A 227 15.94 -27.65 4.20
C ALA A 227 15.29 -27.59 5.59
N ALA A 228 14.93 -28.73 6.17
CA ALA A 228 14.39 -28.79 7.52
C ALA A 228 15.36 -28.27 8.61
N GLN A 229 16.67 -28.51 8.44
CA GLN A 229 17.70 -28.00 9.34
C GLN A 229 17.89 -26.48 9.22
N LEU A 230 17.68 -25.92 8.01
CA LEU A 230 17.82 -24.50 7.72
C LEU A 230 16.51 -23.73 7.96
N GLN A 231 15.42 -24.41 8.31
CA GLN A 231 14.09 -23.81 8.45
C GLN A 231 14.09 -22.72 9.52
N GLU A 232 13.93 -21.48 9.11
CA GLU A 232 13.72 -20.35 10.01
C GLU A 232 12.29 -20.37 10.55
N LYS A 233 12.15 -20.29 11.88
CA LYS A 233 10.84 -20.21 12.52
C LYS A 233 10.27 -18.79 12.43
N PRO A 234 8.98 -18.63 12.16
CA PRO A 234 8.33 -17.32 12.27
C PRO A 234 8.44 -16.80 13.70
N VAL A 235 8.77 -15.51 13.84
CA VAL A 235 8.65 -14.81 15.11
C VAL A 235 7.27 -14.18 15.14
N ALA A 236 6.45 -14.55 16.09
CA ALA A 236 5.12 -13.98 16.22
C ALA A 236 5.24 -12.56 16.84
N LEU A 237 4.71 -11.57 16.10
CA LEU A 237 4.50 -10.22 16.63
C LEU A 237 3.19 -10.22 17.44
N ILE A 238 3.24 -10.77 18.65
CA ILE A 238 2.08 -10.87 19.51
C ILE A 238 2.01 -9.62 20.39
N THR A 239 0.92 -8.88 20.30
CA THR A 239 0.60 -7.85 21.30
C THR A 239 0.25 -8.54 22.62
N PRO A 240 0.89 -8.19 23.75
CA PRO A 240 0.53 -8.72 25.04
C PRO A 240 -0.97 -8.51 25.34
N LYS A 241 -1.60 -9.46 26.04
CA LYS A 241 -2.97 -9.27 26.50
C LYS A 241 -3.04 -8.03 27.40
N VAL A 242 -3.92 -7.09 27.05
CA VAL A 242 -4.15 -5.90 27.86
C VAL A 242 -5.00 -6.29 29.06
N PRO A 243 -4.53 -6.09 30.31
CA PRO A 243 -5.34 -6.28 31.50
C PRO A 243 -6.60 -5.40 31.46
N LYS A 244 -7.67 -5.84 32.11
CA LYS A 244 -8.95 -5.10 32.12
C LYS A 244 -8.79 -3.69 32.68
N GLU A 245 -7.94 -3.55 33.68
CA GLU A 245 -7.67 -2.31 34.42
C GLU A 245 -6.96 -1.26 33.54
N SER A 246 -6.16 -1.73 32.56
CA SER A 246 -5.42 -0.86 31.63
C SER A 246 -6.18 -0.61 30.34
N ALA A 247 -7.20 -1.42 30.05
CA ALA A 247 -7.96 -1.33 28.81
C ALA A 247 -8.91 -0.12 28.83
N VAL A 248 -9.05 0.54 27.67
CA VAL A 248 -10.02 1.62 27.47
C VAL A 248 -11.38 1.06 27.06
N PHE A 249 -11.38 -0.02 26.27
CA PHE A 249 -12.61 -0.71 25.88
C PHE A 249 -12.36 -2.22 25.65
N GLU A 250 -13.45 -2.97 25.66
CA GLU A 250 -13.55 -4.37 25.26
C GLU A 250 -14.49 -4.49 24.04
N VAL A 251 -14.08 -5.28 23.06
CA VAL A 251 -14.90 -5.57 21.87
C VAL A 251 -15.97 -6.60 22.22
N ILE A 252 -17.24 -6.20 22.19
CA ILE A 252 -18.39 -7.12 22.36
C ILE A 252 -18.65 -7.86 21.05
N LYS A 253 -18.75 -7.09 19.96
CA LYS A 253 -18.89 -7.59 18.58
C LYS A 253 -17.93 -6.82 17.68
N PRO A 254 -17.20 -7.52 16.80
CA PRO A 254 -16.18 -6.84 15.97
C PRO A 254 -16.74 -6.13 14.73
N GLY A 255 -18.01 -6.33 14.36
CA GLY A 255 -18.55 -5.92 13.07
C GLY A 255 -18.03 -6.78 11.91
N ALA A 256 -18.24 -6.33 10.68
CA ALA A 256 -17.80 -7.05 9.49
C ALA A 256 -16.29 -7.02 9.29
N LEU A 257 -15.71 -5.83 9.44
CA LEU A 257 -14.26 -5.64 9.38
C LEU A 257 -13.88 -4.39 10.20
N THR A 258 -13.31 -4.61 11.37
CA THR A 258 -12.76 -3.55 12.21
C THR A 258 -11.27 -3.77 12.41
N THR A 259 -10.46 -2.77 12.07
CA THR A 259 -9.00 -2.80 12.20
C THR A 259 -8.50 -1.54 12.88
N VAL A 260 -7.33 -1.62 13.50
CA VAL A 260 -6.59 -0.43 13.91
C VAL A 260 -5.90 0.14 12.69
N GLN A 261 -6.04 1.45 12.46
CA GLN A 261 -5.38 2.16 11.38
C GLN A 261 -4.73 3.46 11.88
N ASP A 262 -3.76 3.95 11.12
CA ASP A 262 -3.10 5.25 11.24
C ASP A 262 -3.06 5.93 9.85
N LEU A 263 -2.14 6.85 9.58
CA LEU A 263 -1.96 7.42 8.23
C LEU A 263 -1.01 6.60 7.34
N GLY A 264 -0.52 5.47 7.83
CA GLY A 264 0.27 4.48 7.09
C GLY A 264 1.79 4.55 7.31
N ARG A 265 2.49 3.58 6.69
CA ARG A 265 3.93 3.33 6.79
C ARG A 265 4.67 4.00 5.63
N LEU A 266 5.13 5.22 5.82
CA LEU A 266 5.94 5.91 4.81
C LEU A 266 7.40 5.40 4.83
N GLY A 267 8.08 5.47 3.66
CA GLY A 267 9.50 5.14 3.55
C GLY A 267 9.85 3.66 3.40
N HIS A 268 8.87 2.76 3.26
CA HIS A 268 9.09 1.31 3.18
C HIS A 268 8.58 0.66 1.88
N GLN A 269 8.03 1.45 0.95
CA GLN A 269 7.48 0.92 -0.32
C GLN A 269 8.56 0.26 -1.18
N HIS A 270 9.80 0.73 -1.12
CA HIS A 270 10.94 0.15 -1.81
C HIS A 270 11.30 -1.28 -1.33
N LEU A 271 10.77 -1.71 -0.20
CA LEU A 271 10.86 -3.07 0.36
C LEU A 271 9.62 -3.91 0.05
N GLY A 272 8.69 -3.38 -0.77
CA GLY A 272 7.43 -4.03 -1.09
C GLY A 272 6.38 -3.92 0.03
N ILE A 273 6.64 -3.14 1.08
CA ILE A 273 5.72 -2.95 2.20
C ILE A 273 4.72 -1.84 1.82
N PRO A 274 3.42 -2.14 1.69
CA PRO A 274 2.39 -1.14 1.42
C PRO A 274 2.35 -0.04 2.48
N VAL A 275 2.01 1.17 2.06
CA VAL A 275 1.79 2.28 3.00
C VAL A 275 0.67 1.91 3.98
N GLY A 276 -0.43 1.36 3.47
CA GLY A 276 -1.60 1.05 4.31
C GLY A 276 -2.23 2.29 4.91
N GLY A 277 -2.71 2.17 6.16
CA GLY A 277 -3.37 3.24 6.89
C GLY A 277 -4.84 3.39 6.53
N ALA A 278 -5.47 4.45 7.01
CA ALA A 278 -6.88 4.74 6.80
C ALA A 278 -7.24 4.84 5.31
N MET A 279 -8.37 4.26 4.92
CA MET A 279 -8.94 4.40 3.57
C MET A 279 -9.36 5.85 3.31
N ASP A 280 -10.05 6.47 4.27
CA ASP A 280 -10.39 7.90 4.30
C ASP A 280 -9.48 8.60 5.32
N ARG A 281 -8.32 9.07 4.82
CA ARG A 281 -7.33 9.75 5.65
C ARG A 281 -7.85 11.06 6.22
N LEU A 282 -8.73 11.76 5.51
CA LEU A 282 -9.30 13.02 5.97
C LEU A 282 -10.17 12.81 7.21
N ALA A 283 -11.10 11.84 7.16
CA ALA A 283 -11.93 11.50 8.30
C ALA A 283 -11.11 11.03 9.50
N ALA A 284 -10.06 10.21 9.29
CA ALA A 284 -9.17 9.73 10.35
C ALA A 284 -8.42 10.89 11.04
N ARG A 285 -7.86 11.82 10.25
CA ARG A 285 -7.17 13.02 10.77
C ARG A 285 -8.11 13.91 11.58
N VAL A 286 -9.31 14.16 11.06
CA VAL A 286 -10.32 14.96 11.76
C VAL A 286 -10.77 14.28 13.06
N ALA A 287 -10.94 12.93 13.07
CA ALA A 287 -11.28 12.20 14.29
C ALA A 287 -10.25 12.44 15.40
N ASN A 288 -8.98 12.31 15.08
CA ASN A 288 -7.89 12.55 16.02
C ASN A 288 -7.80 14.02 16.44
N ALA A 289 -7.87 14.93 15.47
CA ALA A 289 -7.81 16.38 15.76
C ALA A 289 -8.92 16.84 16.72
N LEU A 290 -10.15 16.32 16.58
CA LEU A 290 -11.29 16.61 17.47
C LEU A 290 -10.99 16.32 18.95
N LEU A 291 -10.07 15.39 19.22
CA LEU A 291 -9.66 14.98 20.57
C LEU A 291 -8.30 15.58 20.99
N GLY A 292 -7.70 16.42 20.15
CA GLY A 292 -6.35 16.95 20.40
C GLY A 292 -5.24 15.92 20.29
N ASN A 293 -5.52 14.75 19.72
CA ASN A 293 -4.51 13.74 19.42
C ASN A 293 -3.58 14.20 18.29
N ASP A 294 -2.42 13.55 18.17
CA ASP A 294 -1.64 13.58 16.92
C ASP A 294 -2.50 13.07 15.77
N GLU A 295 -2.44 13.72 14.60
CA GLU A 295 -3.26 13.34 13.44
C GLU A 295 -3.00 11.90 12.97
N ASN A 296 -1.79 11.39 13.22
CA ASN A 296 -1.36 10.03 12.91
C ASN A 296 -1.57 9.04 14.08
N ALA A 297 -2.26 9.45 15.16
CA ALA A 297 -2.53 8.53 16.27
C ALA A 297 -3.38 7.33 15.81
N PRO A 298 -3.09 6.12 16.32
CA PRO A 298 -3.89 4.93 15.99
C PRO A 298 -5.34 5.09 16.42
N LEU A 299 -6.25 4.67 15.55
CA LEU A 299 -7.70 4.68 15.74
C LEU A 299 -8.35 3.42 15.14
N LEU A 300 -9.63 3.22 15.38
CA LEU A 300 -10.37 2.14 14.74
C LEU A 300 -10.93 2.60 13.39
N GLU A 301 -10.74 1.79 12.36
CA GLU A 301 -11.46 1.87 11.09
C GLU A 301 -12.44 0.69 11.01
N ALA A 302 -13.71 0.99 10.78
CA ALA A 302 -14.79 0.02 10.62
C ALA A 302 -15.36 0.11 9.21
N MET A 303 -15.40 -1.02 8.49
CA MET A 303 -15.91 -1.11 7.12
C MET A 303 -17.18 -1.95 7.06
N ALA A 304 -18.17 -1.52 6.27
CA ALA A 304 -19.47 -2.14 6.02
C ALA A 304 -20.39 -2.20 7.27
N SER A 305 -19.93 -2.74 8.38
CA SER A 305 -20.55 -2.62 9.70
C SER A 305 -19.46 -2.55 10.77
N GLY A 306 -19.67 -1.72 11.77
CA GLY A 306 -18.68 -1.49 12.81
C GLY A 306 -18.90 -2.30 14.09
N PRO A 307 -17.99 -2.14 15.07
CA PRO A 307 -18.01 -2.89 16.31
C PRO A 307 -19.06 -2.37 17.30
N GLU A 308 -19.39 -3.26 18.28
CA GLU A 308 -19.98 -2.87 19.56
C GLU A 308 -18.87 -2.92 20.62
N LEU A 309 -18.60 -1.80 21.28
CA LEU A 309 -17.53 -1.61 22.24
C LEU A 309 -18.08 -1.28 23.62
N ARG A 310 -17.65 -2.02 24.66
CA ARG A 310 -17.92 -1.64 26.05
C ARG A 310 -16.73 -0.86 26.57
N PHE A 311 -16.94 0.41 26.94
CA PHE A 311 -15.91 1.21 27.57
C PHE A 311 -15.70 0.78 29.01
N LEU A 312 -14.44 0.66 29.43
CA LEU A 312 -14.05 0.15 30.75
C LEU A 312 -13.63 1.27 31.71
N ARG A 313 -13.44 2.46 31.18
CA ARG A 313 -13.14 3.70 31.91
C ARG A 313 -13.76 4.89 31.23
N ASP A 314 -13.94 5.98 31.97
CA ASP A 314 -14.37 7.26 31.40
C ASP A 314 -13.35 7.78 30.40
N THR A 315 -13.81 8.23 29.25
CA THR A 315 -12.93 8.79 28.21
C THR A 315 -13.72 9.65 27.22
N TRP A 316 -13.00 10.37 26.37
CA TRP A 316 -13.57 11.06 25.23
C TRP A 316 -13.29 10.27 23.95
N ILE A 317 -14.29 10.24 23.07
CA ILE A 317 -14.18 9.65 21.75
C ILE A 317 -14.65 10.64 20.68
N SER A 318 -14.28 10.38 19.44
CA SER A 318 -14.86 11.00 18.27
C SER A 318 -15.17 9.94 17.23
N VAL A 319 -16.28 10.09 16.50
CA VAL A 319 -16.64 9.22 15.37
C VAL A 319 -16.78 10.08 14.14
N THR A 320 -16.10 9.69 13.05
CA THR A 320 -16.09 10.40 11.76
C THR A 320 -16.24 9.41 10.60
N GLY A 321 -16.17 9.89 9.36
CA GLY A 321 -16.40 9.09 8.16
C GLY A 321 -17.88 8.85 7.93
N ALA A 322 -18.28 7.59 7.82
CA ALA A 322 -19.67 7.20 7.60
C ALA A 322 -20.62 7.71 8.70
N GLU A 323 -21.86 8.02 8.34
CA GLU A 323 -22.94 8.32 9.30
C GLU A 323 -23.37 7.03 10.00
N VAL A 324 -23.31 7.03 11.33
CA VAL A 324 -23.61 5.86 12.16
C VAL A 324 -24.92 6.09 12.90
N ALA A 325 -25.84 5.11 12.85
CA ALA A 325 -27.11 5.20 13.54
C ALA A 325 -26.94 5.38 15.05
N GLY A 326 -27.61 6.39 15.62
CA GLY A 326 -27.59 6.67 17.06
C GLY A 326 -26.27 7.29 17.58
N VAL A 327 -25.33 7.65 16.70
CA VAL A 327 -24.05 8.28 17.07
C VAL A 327 -23.99 9.70 16.54
N ALA A 328 -23.77 10.66 17.44
CA ALA A 328 -23.51 12.05 17.06
C ALA A 328 -22.06 12.20 16.57
N GLY A 329 -21.83 11.96 15.29
CA GLY A 329 -20.51 12.02 14.67
C GLY A 329 -19.92 13.44 14.53
N TRP A 330 -18.64 13.51 14.19
CA TRP A 330 -17.88 14.72 13.86
C TRP A 330 -17.78 15.73 15.02
N ARG A 331 -17.81 15.21 16.26
CA ARG A 331 -17.65 15.99 17.51
C ARG A 331 -17.00 15.14 18.59
N PRO A 332 -16.40 15.76 19.62
CA PRO A 332 -16.04 15.07 20.84
C PRO A 332 -17.30 14.55 21.54
N TRP A 333 -17.22 13.35 22.10
CA TRP A 333 -18.28 12.72 22.86
C TRP A 333 -17.69 12.04 24.09
N HIS A 334 -18.19 12.42 25.30
CA HIS A 334 -17.78 11.78 26.54
C HIS A 334 -18.52 10.46 26.72
N VAL A 335 -17.80 9.39 26.99
CA VAL A 335 -18.35 8.06 27.30
C VAL A 335 -17.90 7.64 28.68
N MET A 336 -18.81 7.03 29.43
CA MET A 336 -18.59 6.59 30.81
C MET A 336 -18.21 5.10 30.86
N ALA A 337 -17.53 4.70 31.93
CA ALA A 337 -17.25 3.30 32.24
C ALA A 337 -18.56 2.49 32.25
N GLY A 338 -18.54 1.33 31.60
CA GLY A 338 -19.71 0.46 31.43
C GLY A 338 -20.57 0.80 30.20
N GLN A 339 -20.47 2.00 29.63
CA GLN A 339 -21.25 2.39 28.47
C GLN A 339 -20.86 1.55 27.25
N VAL A 340 -21.89 1.16 26.46
CA VAL A 340 -21.71 0.46 25.17
C VAL A 340 -21.94 1.46 24.04
N VAL A 341 -20.96 1.54 23.14
CA VAL A 341 -21.04 2.31 21.91
C VAL A 341 -21.11 1.33 20.74
N SER A 342 -22.12 1.47 19.89
CA SER A 342 -22.32 0.61 18.72
C SER A 342 -22.11 1.41 17.44
N LEU A 343 -21.24 0.90 16.59
CA LEU A 343 -21.04 1.38 15.21
C LEU A 343 -21.62 0.39 14.20
N ALA A 344 -22.51 -0.50 14.61
CA ALA A 344 -22.99 -1.64 13.82
C ALA A 344 -23.72 -1.22 12.53
N VAL A 345 -24.43 -0.09 12.53
CA VAL A 345 -25.27 0.35 11.41
C VAL A 345 -24.70 1.62 10.80
N LEU A 346 -24.03 1.49 9.65
CA LEU A 346 -23.61 2.60 8.81
C LEU A 346 -24.78 3.00 7.91
N GLN A 347 -25.31 4.21 8.09
CA GLN A 347 -26.47 4.72 7.33
C GLN A 347 -26.06 5.30 5.98
N ARG A 348 -24.93 6.03 5.97
CA ARG A 348 -24.32 6.61 4.76
C ARG A 348 -22.80 6.54 4.86
N GLY A 349 -22.13 6.18 3.77
CA GLY A 349 -20.71 5.95 3.72
C GLY A 349 -20.33 4.48 4.00
N ALA A 350 -19.12 4.11 3.66
CA ALA A 350 -18.62 2.73 3.73
C ALA A 350 -17.64 2.50 4.88
N CYS A 351 -17.01 3.56 5.42
CA CYS A 351 -15.98 3.48 6.45
C CYS A 351 -16.27 4.47 7.58
N ALA A 352 -16.36 3.99 8.83
CA ALA A 352 -16.41 4.81 10.03
C ALA A 352 -15.08 4.73 10.80
N TYR A 353 -14.70 5.83 11.44
CA TYR A 353 -13.48 5.96 12.24
C TYR A 353 -13.85 6.29 13.67
N LEU A 354 -13.27 5.59 14.64
CA LEU A 354 -13.41 5.89 16.07
C LEU A 354 -12.03 6.17 16.66
N ALA A 355 -11.80 7.41 17.07
CA ALA A 355 -10.64 7.80 17.85
C ALA A 355 -10.98 7.87 19.35
N VAL A 356 -9.98 7.65 20.19
CA VAL A 356 -10.05 7.76 21.65
C VAL A 356 -9.06 8.83 22.10
N ALA A 357 -9.40 9.63 23.10
CA ALA A 357 -8.50 10.63 23.65
C ALA A 357 -7.17 10.00 24.12
N GLY A 358 -6.06 10.60 23.72
CA GLY A 358 -4.71 10.09 23.89
C GLY A 358 -4.22 9.15 22.79
N GLY A 359 -5.12 8.65 21.92
CA GLY A 359 -4.81 7.64 20.89
C GLY A 359 -4.69 6.23 21.48
N LEU A 360 -4.92 5.20 20.66
CA LEU A 360 -4.74 3.81 21.08
C LEU A 360 -3.26 3.49 21.31
N ASP A 361 -2.97 2.67 22.31
CA ASP A 361 -1.61 2.19 22.59
C ASP A 361 -1.30 0.95 21.74
N ILE A 362 -0.69 1.17 20.59
CA ILE A 362 -0.40 0.14 19.60
C ILE A 362 1.08 0.18 19.21
N ALA A 363 1.73 -0.97 19.26
CA ALA A 363 3.13 -1.11 18.86
C ALA A 363 3.31 -0.76 17.35
N ARG A 364 4.39 -0.04 17.04
CA ARG A 364 4.77 0.24 15.64
C ARG A 364 5.44 -0.96 15.01
N VAL A 365 5.17 -1.16 13.73
CA VAL A 365 5.86 -2.15 12.89
C VAL A 365 6.21 -1.49 11.57
N SER A 366 7.47 -1.46 11.20
CA SER A 366 7.96 -0.75 10.00
C SER A 366 7.47 0.71 9.97
N GLY A 367 7.59 1.42 11.08
CA GLY A 367 7.26 2.84 11.20
C GLY A 367 5.78 3.19 11.34
N GLY A 368 4.84 2.25 11.21
CA GLY A 368 3.39 2.49 11.33
C GLY A 368 2.69 1.56 12.31
N THR A 369 1.50 1.95 12.76
CA THR A 369 0.66 1.18 13.69
C THR A 369 -0.52 0.50 12.98
N GLY A 370 -0.87 0.92 11.75
CA GLY A 370 -2.03 0.40 11.04
C GLY A 370 -1.93 -1.10 10.73
N THR A 371 -3.06 -1.79 10.68
CA THR A 371 -3.14 -3.21 10.31
C THR A 371 -2.91 -3.41 8.82
N LEU A 372 -2.01 -4.31 8.45
CA LEU A 372 -1.84 -4.79 7.08
C LEU A 372 -2.20 -6.28 7.04
N LEU A 373 -3.47 -6.58 6.80
CA LEU A 373 -4.07 -7.91 6.93
C LEU A 373 -3.34 -8.98 6.12
N ARG A 374 -2.97 -8.69 4.86
CA ARG A 374 -2.29 -9.65 3.98
C ARG A 374 -0.89 -10.03 4.44
N ALA A 375 -0.22 -9.14 5.15
CA ALA A 375 1.11 -9.40 5.70
C ALA A 375 1.06 -9.89 7.16
N GLY A 376 -0.11 -9.79 7.81
CA GLY A 376 -0.28 -10.17 9.20
C GLY A 376 0.51 -9.29 10.16
N ILE A 377 0.66 -7.98 9.88
CA ILE A 377 1.47 -7.06 10.69
C ILE A 377 0.69 -5.81 11.11
N GLY A 378 1.18 -5.16 12.17
CA GLY A 378 0.60 -3.94 12.72
C GLY A 378 -0.76 -4.14 13.35
N GLY A 379 -1.38 -3.05 13.80
CA GLY A 379 -2.66 -3.08 14.48
C GLY A 379 -2.68 -4.02 15.68
N TRP A 380 -3.83 -4.65 15.87
CA TRP A 380 -4.00 -5.66 16.90
C TRP A 380 -3.62 -7.06 16.38
N ASN A 381 -2.39 -7.50 16.66
CA ASN A 381 -1.85 -8.81 16.22
C ASN A 381 -1.90 -9.05 14.69
N GLY A 382 -1.78 -8.01 13.87
CA GLY A 382 -1.83 -8.13 12.40
C GLY A 382 -3.16 -8.59 11.82
N ARG A 383 -4.26 -8.54 12.58
CA ARG A 383 -5.58 -9.04 12.22
C ARG A 383 -6.70 -8.04 12.51
N ALA A 384 -7.87 -8.29 11.98
CA ALA A 384 -9.09 -7.63 12.42
C ALA A 384 -9.40 -7.95 13.89
N LEU A 385 -10.11 -7.04 14.56
CA LEU A 385 -10.55 -7.23 15.93
C LEU A 385 -11.53 -8.40 16.04
N GLN A 386 -11.54 -9.04 17.19
CA GLN A 386 -12.42 -10.15 17.55
C GLN A 386 -13.14 -9.85 18.86
N ALA A 387 -14.25 -10.53 19.11
CA ALA A 387 -14.95 -10.45 20.39
C ALA A 387 -14.01 -10.84 21.53
N GLY A 388 -14.02 -10.07 22.62
CA GLY A 388 -13.13 -10.23 23.77
C GLY A 388 -11.77 -9.53 23.65
N ASP A 389 -11.42 -8.94 22.50
CA ASP A 389 -10.21 -8.11 22.39
C ASP A 389 -10.36 -6.87 23.30
N ARG A 390 -9.26 -6.54 24.01
CA ARG A 390 -9.17 -5.35 24.85
C ARG A 390 -8.02 -4.51 24.39
N LEU A 391 -8.28 -3.22 24.18
CA LEU A 391 -7.27 -2.27 23.75
C LEU A 391 -7.06 -1.20 24.81
N ALA A 392 -5.80 -0.81 25.01
CA ALA A 392 -5.41 0.34 25.83
C ALA A 392 -5.36 1.63 24.98
N ALA A 393 -5.39 2.75 25.68
CA ALA A 393 -5.09 4.06 25.10
C ALA A 393 -4.12 4.79 26.02
N HIS A 394 -3.31 5.66 25.42
CA HIS A 394 -2.45 6.56 26.18
C HIS A 394 -3.29 7.50 27.07
N PRO A 395 -2.73 8.04 28.16
CA PRO A 395 -3.41 9.05 28.93
C PRO A 395 -3.81 10.24 28.06
N GLY A 396 -5.07 10.60 28.09
CA GLY A 396 -5.61 11.76 27.37
C GLY A 396 -6.61 12.46 28.29
N SER A 397 -6.37 13.73 28.59
CA SER A 397 -7.33 14.56 29.32
C SER A 397 -7.92 15.58 28.35
N LEU A 398 -9.25 15.57 28.24
CA LEU A 398 -9.98 16.56 27.48
C LEU A 398 -10.85 17.36 28.44
N THR A 399 -10.73 18.67 28.41
CA THR A 399 -11.66 19.57 29.08
C THR A 399 -12.37 20.38 28.00
N THR A 400 -13.62 20.00 27.68
CA THR A 400 -14.42 20.71 26.68
C THR A 400 -15.90 20.57 27.01
N SER A 401 -16.70 21.60 26.63
CA SER A 401 -18.16 21.53 26.73
C SER A 401 -18.80 20.55 25.74
N GLY A 402 -18.04 20.05 24.75
CA GLY A 402 -18.51 19.08 23.75
C GLY A 402 -19.56 19.62 22.75
N ASN A 403 -19.98 20.86 22.86
CA ASN A 403 -21.08 21.43 22.06
C ASN A 403 -20.64 22.01 20.70
N TRP A 404 -19.59 21.48 20.09
CA TRP A 404 -19.08 21.92 18.80
C TRP A 404 -18.78 20.70 17.92
N SER A 405 -18.74 20.90 16.61
CA SER A 405 -18.48 19.85 15.63
C SER A 405 -17.54 20.34 14.53
N ALA A 406 -16.90 19.42 13.82
CA ALA A 406 -16.15 19.73 12.61
C ALA A 406 -17.07 20.25 11.50
N SER A 407 -16.54 21.12 10.65
CA SER A 407 -17.23 21.66 9.48
C SER A 407 -17.71 20.55 8.53
N ALA A 408 -18.81 20.81 7.84
CA ALA A 408 -19.33 19.89 6.83
C ALA A 408 -18.38 19.70 5.64
N GLU A 409 -17.45 20.63 5.40
CA GLU A 409 -16.47 20.55 4.33
C GLU A 409 -15.52 19.34 4.44
N PHE A 410 -15.31 18.82 5.67
CA PHE A 410 -14.50 17.63 5.91
C PHE A 410 -15.26 16.32 5.67
N ARG A 411 -16.57 16.36 5.38
CA ARG A 411 -17.41 15.17 5.21
C ARG A 411 -17.38 14.72 3.75
N ALA A 412 -16.62 13.67 3.47
CA ALA A 412 -16.43 13.12 2.12
C ALA A 412 -17.55 12.15 1.68
N VAL A 413 -18.59 11.93 2.49
CA VAL A 413 -19.63 10.93 2.21
C VAL A 413 -20.48 11.35 1.01
N PRO A 414 -20.51 10.54 -0.09
CA PRO A 414 -21.31 10.86 -1.26
C PRO A 414 -22.81 10.89 -0.96
N SER A 415 -23.53 11.79 -1.61
CA SER A 415 -25.00 11.82 -1.60
C SER A 415 -25.54 11.10 -2.84
N GLY A 416 -26.53 10.21 -2.67
CA GLY A 416 -27.26 9.61 -3.79
C GLY A 416 -26.59 8.42 -4.48
N GLY A 417 -25.53 7.83 -3.92
CA GLY A 417 -24.88 6.63 -4.50
C GLY A 417 -24.00 6.90 -5.73
N GLU A 418 -23.78 8.16 -6.09
CA GLU A 418 -22.91 8.58 -7.18
C GLU A 418 -21.75 9.43 -6.66
N VAL A 419 -20.56 9.27 -7.26
CA VAL A 419 -19.37 10.03 -6.91
C VAL A 419 -18.63 10.46 -8.17
N THR A 420 -18.37 11.76 -8.29
CA THR A 420 -17.42 12.28 -9.27
C THR A 420 -16.06 12.47 -8.61
N VAL A 421 -15.04 11.90 -9.22
CA VAL A 421 -13.64 12.04 -8.77
C VAL A 421 -12.78 12.59 -9.89
N ARG A 422 -11.88 13.49 -9.50
CA ARG A 422 -10.91 14.09 -10.42
C ARG A 422 -9.68 13.19 -10.54
N PHE A 423 -9.08 13.20 -11.71
CA PHE A 423 -7.88 12.42 -11.96
C PHE A 423 -6.90 13.15 -12.87
N VAL A 424 -5.61 12.82 -12.75
CA VAL A 424 -4.52 13.20 -13.64
C VAL A 424 -4.24 12.04 -14.59
N LYS A 425 -3.99 12.32 -15.88
CA LYS A 425 -3.63 11.29 -16.88
C LYS A 425 -2.44 10.45 -16.40
N GLY A 426 -2.53 9.15 -16.60
CA GLY A 426 -1.47 8.20 -16.26
C GLY A 426 -0.39 8.08 -17.33
N PRO A 427 0.74 7.42 -16.98
CA PRO A 427 1.86 7.24 -17.90
C PRO A 427 1.50 6.52 -19.21
N GLN A 428 0.51 5.64 -19.17
CA GLN A 428 0.07 4.85 -20.32
C GLN A 428 -1.25 5.37 -20.91
N TRP A 429 -1.66 6.61 -20.63
CA TRP A 429 -2.88 7.23 -21.19
C TRP A 429 -2.98 7.08 -22.71
N THR A 430 -1.88 7.35 -23.42
CA THR A 430 -1.82 7.28 -24.89
C THR A 430 -1.79 5.86 -25.46
N TRP A 431 -1.64 4.83 -24.62
CA TRP A 431 -1.71 3.44 -25.04
C TRP A 431 -3.15 2.95 -25.23
N PHE A 432 -4.10 3.64 -24.64
CA PHE A 432 -5.53 3.32 -24.76
C PHE A 432 -6.12 3.93 -26.03
N THR A 433 -7.08 3.24 -26.62
CA THR A 433 -7.79 3.74 -27.81
C THR A 433 -8.48 5.08 -27.52
N ALA A 434 -8.68 5.90 -28.55
CA ALA A 434 -9.43 7.15 -28.41
C ALA A 434 -10.85 6.92 -27.88
N THR A 435 -11.47 5.79 -28.24
CA THR A 435 -12.78 5.37 -27.73
C THR A 435 -12.74 5.09 -26.24
N SER A 436 -11.74 4.34 -25.76
CA SER A 436 -11.56 4.03 -24.32
C SER A 436 -11.31 5.30 -23.51
N ARG A 437 -10.48 6.21 -24.01
CA ARG A 437 -10.22 7.50 -23.33
C ARG A 437 -11.49 8.36 -23.22
N ARG A 438 -12.31 8.40 -24.28
CA ARG A 438 -13.61 9.08 -24.23
C ARG A 438 -14.60 8.39 -23.33
N ALA A 439 -14.62 7.04 -23.32
CA ALA A 439 -15.48 6.28 -22.44
C ALA A 439 -15.18 6.55 -20.96
N LEU A 440 -13.89 6.63 -20.56
CA LEU A 440 -13.51 6.97 -19.19
C LEU A 440 -14.05 8.34 -18.76
N LEU A 441 -14.07 9.33 -19.66
CA LEU A 441 -14.52 10.70 -19.37
C LEU A 441 -16.03 10.89 -19.43
N ALA A 442 -16.73 10.10 -20.26
CA ALA A 442 -18.15 10.33 -20.55
C ALA A 442 -19.10 9.28 -19.96
N GLN A 443 -18.58 8.12 -19.58
CA GLN A 443 -19.39 7.02 -19.07
C GLN A 443 -19.18 6.84 -17.56
N SER A 444 -20.07 6.10 -16.94
CA SER A 444 -20.00 5.76 -15.53
C SER A 444 -19.46 4.35 -15.29
N PHE A 445 -18.88 4.14 -14.11
CA PHE A 445 -18.35 2.85 -13.67
C PHE A 445 -18.90 2.50 -12.29
N LYS A 446 -19.34 1.25 -12.11
CA LYS A 446 -19.94 0.79 -10.86
C LYS A 446 -18.91 0.08 -9.98
N ILE A 447 -18.83 0.42 -8.70
CA ILE A 447 -18.00 -0.28 -7.72
C ILE A 447 -18.61 -1.67 -7.46
N THR A 448 -17.81 -2.72 -7.66
CA THR A 448 -18.25 -4.11 -7.46
C THR A 448 -18.07 -4.58 -6.02
N ALA A 449 -18.81 -5.60 -5.61
CA ALA A 449 -18.66 -6.24 -4.30
C ALA A 449 -17.31 -6.95 -4.10
N ARG A 450 -16.51 -7.13 -5.17
CA ARG A 450 -15.16 -7.72 -5.10
C ARG A 450 -14.08 -6.70 -4.72
N SER A 451 -14.48 -5.47 -4.38
CA SER A 451 -13.60 -4.41 -3.92
C SER A 451 -13.14 -4.66 -2.50
N ASP A 452 -11.89 -4.30 -2.22
CA ASP A 452 -11.28 -4.39 -0.89
C ASP A 452 -10.34 -3.19 -0.63
N ARG A 453 -9.64 -3.22 0.49
CA ARG A 453 -8.66 -2.19 0.85
C ARG A 453 -7.46 -2.08 -0.13
N MET A 454 -7.23 -3.08 -0.98
CA MET A 454 -6.20 -3.00 -2.03
C MET A 454 -6.65 -2.20 -3.24
N GLY A 455 -7.94 -2.28 -3.60
CA GLY A 455 -8.46 -1.56 -4.76
C GLY A 455 -9.95 -1.75 -4.96
N LEU A 456 -10.55 -0.68 -5.45
CA LEU A 456 -11.94 -0.68 -5.91
C LEU A 456 -11.99 -1.21 -7.33
N ARG A 457 -12.64 -2.35 -7.52
CA ARG A 457 -12.86 -2.96 -8.83
C ARG A 457 -14.11 -2.36 -9.44
N LEU A 458 -13.93 -1.76 -10.59
CA LEU A 458 -15.00 -1.07 -11.30
C LEU A 458 -15.53 -1.95 -12.44
N GLU A 459 -16.83 -1.85 -12.71
CA GLU A 459 -17.51 -2.46 -13.85
C GLU A 459 -18.13 -1.38 -14.71
N GLY A 460 -17.86 -1.42 -16.01
CA GLY A 460 -18.33 -0.43 -16.97
C GLY A 460 -17.85 -0.76 -18.39
N PRO A 461 -17.82 0.24 -19.29
CA PRO A 461 -17.28 0.04 -20.63
C PRO A 461 -15.83 -0.46 -20.57
N ALA A 462 -15.54 -1.52 -21.34
CA ALA A 462 -14.18 -2.07 -21.39
C ALA A 462 -13.19 -1.06 -21.99
N LEU A 463 -12.10 -0.81 -21.28
CA LEU A 463 -11.03 0.08 -21.71
C LEU A 463 -9.94 -0.72 -22.42
N THR A 464 -9.82 -0.58 -23.72
CA THR A 464 -8.92 -1.35 -24.59
C THR A 464 -7.68 -0.57 -24.97
N LEU A 465 -6.56 -1.27 -25.10
CA LEU A 465 -5.30 -0.74 -25.59
C LEU A 465 -5.28 -0.73 -27.12
N GLU A 466 -4.53 0.23 -27.72
CA GLU A 466 -4.28 0.26 -29.17
C GLU A 466 -3.44 -0.94 -29.62
N HIS A 467 -2.49 -1.35 -28.77
CA HIS A 467 -1.62 -2.49 -29.02
C HIS A 467 -1.44 -3.29 -27.74
N THR A 468 -1.45 -4.62 -27.85
CA THR A 468 -1.12 -5.48 -26.73
C THR A 468 0.36 -5.34 -26.41
N THR A 469 0.68 -4.68 -25.31
CA THR A 469 2.06 -4.47 -24.86
C THR A 469 2.20 -4.98 -23.42
N GLU A 470 3.16 -5.86 -23.19
CA GLU A 470 3.50 -6.29 -21.83
C GLU A 470 4.24 -5.14 -21.13
N LEU A 471 3.66 -4.63 -20.05
CA LEU A 471 4.27 -3.61 -19.22
C LEU A 471 5.10 -4.29 -18.12
N THR A 472 6.38 -3.96 -18.06
CA THR A 472 7.21 -4.31 -16.91
C THR A 472 6.68 -3.56 -15.67
N SER A 473 6.69 -4.22 -14.51
CA SER A 473 6.17 -3.61 -13.27
C SER A 473 6.88 -2.29 -12.96
N GLU A 474 6.10 -1.28 -12.65
CA GLU A 474 6.53 0.08 -12.26
C GLU A 474 5.90 0.44 -10.92
N GLY A 475 6.41 1.46 -10.23
CA GLY A 475 5.76 1.98 -9.03
C GLY A 475 4.31 2.40 -9.26
N VAL A 476 3.49 2.27 -8.22
CA VAL A 476 2.10 2.70 -8.18
C VAL A 476 1.79 3.54 -6.95
N GLY A 477 0.87 4.48 -7.08
CA GLY A 477 0.40 5.35 -6.00
C GLY A 477 -1.00 4.99 -5.50
N PHE A 478 -1.40 5.58 -4.40
CA PHE A 478 -2.79 5.59 -3.94
C PHE A 478 -3.63 6.37 -4.98
N GLY A 479 -4.73 5.78 -5.44
CA GLY A 479 -5.55 6.37 -6.51
C GLY A 479 -5.13 5.99 -7.94
N THR A 480 -4.06 5.19 -8.13
CA THR A 480 -3.70 4.69 -9.46
C THR A 480 -4.85 3.90 -10.08
N ILE A 481 -5.26 4.26 -11.30
CA ILE A 481 -6.29 3.57 -12.09
C ILE A 481 -5.59 2.61 -13.03
N GLN A 482 -5.51 1.34 -12.64
CA GLN A 482 -4.96 0.26 -13.46
C GLN A 482 -6.05 -0.40 -14.30
N VAL A 483 -5.69 -0.83 -15.52
CA VAL A 483 -6.61 -1.56 -16.41
C VAL A 483 -5.99 -2.91 -16.75
N PRO A 484 -6.49 -4.01 -16.12
CA PRO A 484 -6.14 -5.39 -16.48
C PRO A 484 -6.60 -5.76 -17.90
N PRO A 485 -6.21 -6.95 -18.41
CA PRO A 485 -6.56 -7.40 -19.77
C PRO A 485 -8.06 -7.52 -20.07
N ASP A 486 -8.92 -7.65 -19.05
CA ASP A 486 -10.38 -7.66 -19.20
C ASP A 486 -10.98 -6.28 -19.45
N GLY A 487 -10.15 -5.23 -19.40
CA GLY A 487 -10.56 -3.84 -19.64
C GLY A 487 -11.30 -3.19 -18.50
N GLN A 488 -11.47 -3.87 -17.35
CA GLN A 488 -12.20 -3.32 -16.21
C GLN A 488 -11.26 -2.57 -15.26
N PRO A 489 -11.49 -1.27 -14.99
CA PRO A 489 -10.57 -0.48 -14.18
C PRO A 489 -10.53 -0.93 -12.72
N ILE A 490 -9.34 -0.78 -12.10
CA ILE A 490 -9.15 -0.95 -10.66
C ILE A 490 -8.50 0.33 -10.13
N VAL A 491 -9.17 1.01 -9.20
CA VAL A 491 -8.56 2.14 -8.48
C VAL A 491 -7.84 1.60 -7.26
N LEU A 492 -6.51 1.72 -7.23
CA LEU A 492 -5.68 1.21 -6.14
C LEU A 492 -5.89 2.04 -4.86
N MET A 493 -6.13 1.34 -3.74
CA MET A 493 -6.47 1.96 -2.46
C MET A 493 -5.35 1.80 -1.41
N ALA A 494 -5.66 1.92 -0.12
CA ALA A 494 -4.69 2.02 0.96
C ALA A 494 -3.70 0.84 1.01
N ASP A 495 -4.18 -0.41 0.93
CA ASP A 495 -3.34 -1.62 1.06
C ASP A 495 -2.78 -2.12 -0.28
N ARG A 496 -2.76 -1.25 -1.33
CA ARG A 496 -2.23 -1.57 -2.65
C ARG A 496 -0.80 -2.07 -2.61
N GLN A 497 -0.44 -2.88 -3.59
CA GLN A 497 0.96 -3.24 -3.86
C GLN A 497 1.80 -1.98 -4.17
N THR A 498 3.12 -2.06 -3.97
CA THR A 498 4.03 -0.92 -4.20
C THR A 498 4.45 -0.78 -5.67
N ILE A 499 4.41 -1.87 -6.43
CA ILE A 499 4.68 -1.91 -7.87
C ILE A 499 3.62 -2.75 -8.57
N GLY A 500 3.35 -2.46 -9.85
CA GLY A 500 2.36 -3.19 -10.65
C GLY A 500 2.64 -3.11 -12.15
N GLY A 501 2.26 -4.16 -12.88
CA GLY A 501 2.52 -4.34 -14.31
C GLY A 501 1.31 -4.11 -15.22
N TYR A 502 0.17 -3.61 -14.70
CA TYR A 502 -0.95 -3.23 -15.55
C TYR A 502 -0.83 -1.79 -16.02
N PRO A 503 -1.25 -1.46 -17.26
CA PRO A 503 -1.29 -0.10 -17.75
C PRO A 503 -2.09 0.83 -16.83
N LYS A 504 -1.56 2.02 -16.60
CA LYS A 504 -2.13 3.06 -15.73
C LYS A 504 -2.75 4.13 -16.62
N ILE A 505 -4.09 4.14 -16.71
CA ILE A 505 -4.81 5.13 -17.52
C ILE A 505 -4.85 6.50 -16.85
N GLY A 506 -4.86 6.53 -15.50
CA GLY A 506 -4.93 7.75 -14.72
C GLY A 506 -4.60 7.54 -13.24
N HIS A 507 -4.67 8.63 -12.49
CA HIS A 507 -4.54 8.65 -11.04
C HIS A 507 -5.58 9.58 -10.45
N VAL A 508 -6.45 9.08 -9.58
CA VAL A 508 -7.37 9.91 -8.80
C VAL A 508 -6.54 10.81 -7.89
N ILE A 509 -6.86 12.11 -7.85
CA ILE A 509 -6.14 13.07 -7.01
C ILE A 509 -6.36 12.80 -5.51
N ALA A 510 -5.38 13.14 -4.70
CA ALA A 510 -5.36 12.78 -3.28
C ALA A 510 -6.60 13.27 -2.51
N VAL A 511 -7.10 14.48 -2.80
CA VAL A 511 -8.25 15.06 -2.11
C VAL A 511 -9.59 14.39 -2.44
N ASP A 512 -9.68 13.60 -3.49
CA ASP A 512 -10.90 12.88 -3.87
C ASP A 512 -10.90 11.41 -3.41
N LEU A 513 -9.76 10.87 -2.96
CA LEU A 513 -9.67 9.50 -2.43
C LEU A 513 -10.60 9.24 -1.24
N PRO A 514 -10.80 10.19 -0.29
CA PRO A 514 -11.79 10.05 0.77
C PRO A 514 -13.21 9.77 0.24
N ARG A 515 -13.60 10.41 -0.87
CA ARG A 515 -14.92 10.21 -1.49
C ARG A 515 -15.08 8.78 -2.02
N LEU A 516 -14.03 8.23 -2.64
CA LEU A 516 -14.01 6.84 -3.09
C LEU A 516 -14.02 5.85 -1.92
N ALA A 517 -13.29 6.15 -0.85
CA ALA A 517 -13.27 5.32 0.35
C ALA A 517 -14.66 5.23 1.01
N GLN A 518 -15.46 6.30 0.91
CA GLN A 518 -16.83 6.34 1.42
C GLN A 518 -17.87 5.81 0.43
N ALA A 519 -17.50 5.59 -0.84
CA ALA A 519 -18.35 5.00 -1.85
C ALA A 519 -18.38 3.47 -1.70
N GLY A 520 -19.47 2.93 -1.25
CA GLY A 520 -19.65 1.48 -1.07
C GLY A 520 -19.85 0.72 -2.37
N ALA A 521 -19.89 -0.62 -2.29
CA ALA A 521 -20.27 -1.46 -3.41
C ALA A 521 -21.63 -1.06 -3.97
N GLY A 522 -21.73 -1.00 -5.29
CA GLY A 522 -22.94 -0.53 -6.00
C GLY A 522 -22.92 0.96 -6.35
N ALA A 523 -22.08 1.77 -5.72
CA ALA A 523 -21.93 3.18 -6.06
C ALA A 523 -21.39 3.37 -7.48
N VAL A 524 -21.81 4.47 -8.11
CA VAL A 524 -21.43 4.85 -9.48
C VAL A 524 -20.34 5.91 -9.44
N VAL A 525 -19.27 5.68 -10.19
CA VAL A 525 -18.10 6.57 -10.27
C VAL A 525 -18.04 7.24 -11.62
N HIS A 526 -17.87 8.56 -11.63
CA HIS A 526 -17.58 9.39 -12.79
C HIS A 526 -16.17 9.98 -12.66
N PHE A 527 -15.44 10.05 -13.78
CA PHE A 527 -14.09 10.57 -13.81
C PHE A 527 -14.02 11.93 -14.51
N GLN A 528 -13.38 12.91 -13.87
CA GLN A 528 -13.13 14.23 -14.41
C GLN A 528 -11.62 14.49 -14.52
N GLU A 529 -11.14 14.85 -15.69
CA GLU A 529 -9.74 15.20 -15.90
C GLU A 529 -9.41 16.56 -15.27
N VAL A 530 -8.25 16.64 -14.59
CA VAL A 530 -7.67 17.90 -14.11
C VAL A 530 -6.16 17.92 -14.39
N SER A 531 -5.58 19.11 -14.37
CA SER A 531 -4.14 19.29 -14.44
C SER A 531 -3.47 18.94 -13.11
N ILE A 532 -2.16 18.63 -13.16
CA ILE A 532 -1.38 18.37 -11.93
C ILE A 532 -1.30 19.61 -11.04
N GLY A 533 -1.20 20.82 -11.62
CA GLY A 533 -1.20 22.07 -10.87
C GLY A 533 -2.51 22.25 -10.08
N GLU A 534 -3.65 22.07 -10.76
CA GLU A 534 -4.97 22.14 -10.11
C GLU A 534 -5.12 21.09 -8.99
N ALA A 535 -4.65 19.86 -9.23
CA ALA A 535 -4.68 18.81 -8.22
C ALA A 535 -3.89 19.18 -6.96
N GLN A 536 -2.68 19.72 -7.13
CA GLN A 536 -1.83 20.16 -6.03
C GLN A 536 -2.35 21.41 -5.33
N ASP A 537 -2.94 22.36 -6.04
CA ASP A 537 -3.61 23.53 -5.44
C ASP A 537 -4.78 23.10 -4.53
N LEU A 538 -5.56 22.12 -4.97
CA LEU A 538 -6.65 21.55 -4.17
C LEU A 538 -6.11 20.83 -2.92
N TYR A 539 -5.01 20.11 -3.07
CA TYR A 539 -4.34 19.45 -1.95
C TYR A 539 -3.88 20.47 -0.91
N LEU A 540 -3.19 21.53 -1.33
CA LEU A 540 -2.71 22.60 -0.43
C LEU A 540 -3.86 23.33 0.27
N LYS A 541 -4.97 23.59 -0.43
CA LYS A 541 -6.17 24.17 0.18
C LYS A 541 -6.75 23.28 1.27
N GLN A 542 -6.84 21.97 1.04
CA GLN A 542 -7.32 21.02 2.05
C GLN A 542 -6.40 20.97 3.27
N GLU A 543 -5.06 20.94 3.07
CA GLU A 543 -4.10 20.95 4.16
C GLU A 543 -4.17 22.25 4.97
N HIS A 544 -4.36 23.38 4.30
CA HIS A 544 -4.56 24.67 4.98
C HIS A 544 -5.85 24.67 5.84
N SER A 545 -6.97 24.17 5.30
CA SER A 545 -8.23 24.06 6.06
C SER A 545 -8.06 23.15 7.28
N LEU A 546 -7.35 22.03 7.15
CA LEU A 546 -7.06 21.12 8.27
C LEU A 546 -6.18 21.79 9.34
N ALA A 547 -5.16 22.53 8.94
CA ALA A 547 -4.28 23.24 9.87
C ALA A 547 -5.05 24.31 10.67
N LEU A 548 -5.94 25.06 10.00
CA LEU A 548 -6.83 26.04 10.65
C LEU A 548 -7.80 25.34 11.61
N PHE A 549 -8.41 24.23 11.17
CA PHE A 549 -9.29 23.43 12.02
C PHE A 549 -8.56 22.94 13.27
N GLY A 550 -7.39 22.31 13.13
CA GLY A 550 -6.58 21.83 14.26
C GLY A 550 -6.19 22.95 15.23
N THR A 551 -5.92 24.15 14.72
CA THR A 551 -5.64 25.33 15.55
C THR A 551 -6.88 25.77 16.33
N GLY A 552 -8.04 25.82 15.68
CA GLY A 552 -9.32 26.15 16.34
C GLY A 552 -9.70 25.13 17.41
N VAL A 553 -9.49 23.84 17.15
CA VAL A 553 -9.72 22.78 18.15
C VAL A 553 -8.81 22.96 19.36
N ARG A 554 -7.50 23.13 19.15
CA ARG A 554 -6.54 23.34 20.27
C ARG A 554 -6.91 24.54 21.14
N ALA A 555 -7.42 25.62 20.54
CA ALA A 555 -7.92 26.77 21.29
C ALA A 555 -9.13 26.39 22.17
N LYS A 556 -10.09 25.63 21.62
CA LYS A 556 -11.28 25.17 22.38
C LYS A 556 -10.95 24.17 23.50
N LEU A 557 -9.91 23.34 23.33
CA LEU A 557 -9.47 22.37 24.34
C LEU A 557 -8.64 23.00 25.46
N ARG A 558 -8.13 24.22 25.28
CA ARG A 558 -7.36 24.96 26.29
C ARG A 558 -8.19 25.94 27.11
N THR A 559 -9.43 26.18 26.71
CA THR A 559 -10.33 27.11 27.43
C THR A 559 -11.02 26.31 28.54
N PRO A 560 -10.93 26.72 29.83
CA PRO A 560 -11.58 26.03 30.96
C PRO A 560 -13.11 26.04 30.85
#